data_ec135fa7c326a9b9753c32eb730e66de
#
_entry.id   ec135fa7c326a9b9753c32eb730e66de
#
_cell.length_a   1.000
_cell.length_b   1.000
_cell.length_c   1.000
_cell.angle_alpha   90.00
_cell.angle_beta   90.00
_cell.angle_gamma   90.00
#
_symmetry.space_group_name_H-M   'P 1'
#
loop_
_entity.id
_entity.type
_entity.pdbx_description
1 polymer ?
#
loop_
_entity_poly.entity_id
_entity_poly.type
_entity_poly.pdbx_seq_one_letter_code
_entity_poly.pdbx_strand_id
1 'polypeptide(L)'
;NHRCTFCIIPSLRGDLVSRPVHEVLREAQNLVKAGVRELLVVSQDTSAYGVDVKYRTGFHDGKPVKTRMTELAQALGEMDVWVRLHYVYPYPHVDEVIPLMAEGKILPYLDIPFQHASQKVLKAMKRPANADNVLARIKQWREICPELTIRSTFIVGFPGETEEDFQELLDFIEEAELDRVGCFTYSPVEGATANELPDPVPAD
;
A
#
# COMPACT_ATOMS: atom_id res chain seq x y z
N ASN A 1 -6.86 -9.10 -6.38
CA ASN A 1 -7.18 -7.88 -7.12
C ASN A 1 -8.29 -7.11 -6.41
N HIS A 2 -7.98 -5.89 -5.97
CA HIS A 2 -8.97 -4.97 -5.45
C HIS A 2 -9.89 -4.52 -6.59
N ARG A 3 -11.18 -4.41 -6.29
CA ARG A 3 -12.18 -3.90 -7.22
C ARG A 3 -12.80 -2.63 -6.65
N CYS A 4 -11.94 -1.66 -6.29
CA CYS A 4 -12.40 -0.36 -5.84
C CYS A 4 -13.25 0.29 -6.94
N THR A 5 -14.35 0.94 -6.58
CA THR A 5 -15.35 1.43 -7.55
C THR A 5 -14.82 2.53 -8.47
N PHE A 6 -13.82 3.28 -8.03
CA PHE A 6 -13.16 4.33 -8.81
C PHE A 6 -12.04 3.83 -9.74
N CYS A 7 -11.68 2.53 -9.68
CA CYS A 7 -10.46 2.03 -10.30
C CYS A 7 -10.75 1.08 -11.47
N ILE A 8 -10.17 1.38 -12.63
CA ILE A 8 -10.27 0.57 -13.85
C ILE A 8 -9.03 -0.33 -14.05
N ILE A 9 -7.99 -0.17 -13.27
CA ILE A 9 -6.71 -0.88 -13.45
C ILE A 9 -6.87 -2.40 -13.53
N PRO A 10 -7.70 -3.08 -12.72
CA PRO A 10 -7.89 -4.53 -12.83
C PRO A 10 -8.42 -4.99 -14.20
N SER A 11 -9.25 -4.18 -14.88
CA SER A 11 -9.74 -4.50 -16.21
C SER A 11 -8.68 -4.28 -17.31
N LEU A 12 -7.70 -3.39 -17.07
CA LEU A 12 -6.60 -3.14 -17.99
C LEU A 12 -5.43 -4.10 -17.83
N ARG A 13 -5.11 -4.48 -16.59
CA ARG A 13 -3.92 -5.27 -16.25
C ARG A 13 -4.19 -6.75 -16.01
N GLY A 14 -5.45 -7.13 -15.82
CA GLY A 14 -5.84 -8.50 -15.48
C GLY A 14 -5.61 -8.85 -14.01
N ASP A 15 -5.56 -10.16 -13.74
CA ASP A 15 -5.40 -10.68 -12.39
C ASP A 15 -3.96 -10.55 -11.86
N LEU A 16 -3.82 -10.64 -10.53
CA LEU A 16 -2.53 -10.69 -9.89
C LEU A 16 -1.72 -11.89 -10.39
N VAL A 17 -0.49 -11.62 -10.82
CA VAL A 17 0.49 -12.64 -11.20
C VAL A 17 1.80 -12.34 -10.48
N SER A 18 2.08 -13.10 -9.42
CA SER A 18 3.30 -12.94 -8.64
C SER A 18 4.48 -13.63 -9.31
N ARG A 19 5.57 -12.89 -9.49
CA ARG A 19 6.84 -13.47 -9.93
C ARG A 19 7.41 -14.39 -8.85
N PRO A 20 8.07 -15.50 -9.21
CA PRO A 20 8.76 -16.35 -8.25
C PRO A 20 9.79 -15.55 -7.43
N VAL A 21 9.84 -15.78 -6.11
CA VAL A 21 10.71 -15.01 -5.22
C VAL A 21 12.20 -15.08 -5.60
N HIS A 22 12.67 -16.23 -6.06
CA HIS A 22 14.06 -16.42 -6.47
C HIS A 22 14.43 -15.61 -7.72
N GLU A 23 13.48 -15.32 -8.61
CA GLU A 23 13.69 -14.45 -9.78
C GLU A 23 13.82 -12.99 -9.35
N VAL A 24 12.95 -12.55 -8.44
CA VAL A 24 12.97 -11.19 -7.89
C VAL A 24 14.28 -10.95 -7.14
N LEU A 25 14.68 -11.88 -6.27
CA LEU A 25 15.93 -11.77 -5.50
C LEU A 25 17.18 -11.81 -6.40
N ARG A 26 17.18 -12.64 -7.45
CA ARG A 26 18.27 -12.67 -8.42
C ARG A 26 18.38 -11.37 -9.20
N GLU A 27 17.26 -10.78 -9.61
CA GLU A 27 17.24 -9.45 -10.24
C GLU A 27 17.81 -8.39 -9.30
N ALA A 28 17.36 -8.37 -8.04
CA ALA A 28 17.87 -7.46 -7.02
C ALA A 28 19.39 -7.60 -6.82
N GLN A 29 19.89 -8.83 -6.69
CA GLN A 29 21.34 -9.08 -6.60
C GLN A 29 22.12 -8.56 -7.81
N ASN A 30 21.58 -8.71 -9.02
CA ASN A 30 22.22 -8.20 -10.22
C ASN A 30 22.27 -6.67 -10.23
N LEU A 31 21.20 -6.00 -9.80
CA LEU A 31 21.16 -4.54 -9.65
C LEU A 31 22.18 -4.04 -8.62
N VAL A 32 22.27 -4.70 -7.45
CA VAL A 32 23.25 -4.36 -6.41
C VAL A 32 24.68 -4.56 -6.93
N LYS A 33 24.97 -5.67 -7.61
CA LYS A 33 26.28 -5.91 -8.24
C LYS A 33 26.63 -4.85 -9.31
N ALA A 34 25.63 -4.28 -9.97
CA ALA A 34 25.81 -3.19 -10.94
C ALA A 34 25.98 -1.81 -10.26
N GLY A 35 25.99 -1.73 -8.92
CA GLY A 35 26.23 -0.52 -8.16
C GLY A 35 24.97 0.27 -7.75
N VAL A 36 23.77 -0.33 -7.88
CA VAL A 36 22.53 0.29 -7.40
C VAL A 36 22.57 0.41 -5.88
N ARG A 37 22.15 1.56 -5.36
CA ARG A 37 22.16 1.88 -3.95
C ARG A 37 20.80 1.82 -3.27
N GLU A 38 19.72 1.85 -4.05
CA GLU A 38 18.35 1.78 -3.54
C GLU A 38 17.51 0.88 -4.44
N LEU A 39 16.75 -0.03 -3.84
CA LEU A 39 15.77 -0.89 -4.49
C LEU A 39 14.38 -0.39 -4.16
N LEU A 40 13.65 0.06 -5.17
CA LEU A 40 12.24 0.41 -5.08
C LEU A 40 11.39 -0.81 -5.40
N VAL A 41 10.69 -1.36 -4.41
CA VAL A 41 9.78 -2.50 -4.60
C VAL A 41 8.41 -1.95 -4.98
N VAL A 42 8.06 -2.09 -6.24
CA VAL A 42 6.86 -1.50 -6.84
C VAL A 42 5.97 -2.57 -7.46
N SER A 43 4.70 -2.56 -7.10
CA SER A 43 3.62 -3.32 -7.75
C SER A 43 2.29 -2.59 -7.60
N GLN A 44 1.19 -3.13 -8.13
CA GLN A 44 -0.15 -2.55 -7.90
C GLN A 44 -0.61 -2.69 -6.43
N ASP A 45 -0.18 -3.75 -5.77
CA ASP A 45 -0.37 -4.00 -4.35
C ASP A 45 0.76 -4.93 -3.87
N THR A 46 1.78 -4.33 -3.28
CA THR A 46 2.96 -5.04 -2.81
C THR A 46 2.62 -5.98 -1.65
N SER A 47 1.61 -5.64 -0.85
CA SER A 47 1.16 -6.49 0.25
C SER A 47 0.45 -7.76 -0.21
N ALA A 48 -0.09 -7.80 -1.44
CA ALA A 48 -0.72 -8.99 -2.01
C ALA A 48 0.28 -9.98 -2.65
N TYR A 49 1.58 -9.67 -2.66
CA TYR A 49 2.59 -10.52 -3.28
C TYR A 49 2.52 -11.97 -2.77
N GLY A 50 2.37 -12.90 -3.70
CA GLY A 50 2.33 -14.34 -3.44
C GLY A 50 0.96 -14.95 -3.12
N VAL A 51 -0.10 -14.13 -2.95
CA VAL A 51 -1.45 -14.63 -2.66
C VAL A 51 -1.96 -15.58 -3.77
N ASP A 52 -1.75 -15.22 -5.03
CA ASP A 52 -2.16 -15.99 -6.21
C ASP A 52 -1.46 -17.36 -6.32
N VAL A 53 -0.23 -17.45 -5.82
CA VAL A 53 0.56 -18.69 -5.78
C VAL A 53 0.56 -19.36 -4.41
N LYS A 54 -0.37 -18.97 -3.51
CA LYS A 54 -0.53 -19.52 -2.15
C LYS A 54 0.79 -19.51 -1.35
N TYR A 55 1.55 -18.42 -1.46
CA TYR A 55 2.83 -18.22 -0.79
C TYR A 55 3.84 -19.34 -1.05
N ARG A 56 3.91 -19.82 -2.28
CA ARG A 56 4.84 -20.89 -2.69
C ARG A 56 6.26 -20.60 -2.22
N THR A 57 6.91 -21.62 -1.69
CA THR A 57 8.33 -21.54 -1.33
C THR A 57 9.20 -21.65 -2.58
N GLY A 58 10.12 -20.72 -2.71
CA GLY A 58 11.24 -20.79 -3.64
C GLY A 58 12.57 -21.00 -2.88
N PHE A 59 13.68 -21.07 -3.61
CA PHE A 59 15.01 -21.19 -3.02
C PHE A 59 15.91 -20.09 -3.54
N HIS A 60 16.63 -19.44 -2.62
CA HIS A 60 17.60 -18.41 -2.95
C HIS A 60 18.87 -18.65 -2.14
N ASP A 61 20.02 -18.78 -2.82
CA ASP A 61 21.30 -19.12 -2.22
C ASP A 61 21.22 -20.36 -1.28
N GLY A 62 20.46 -21.38 -1.72
CA GLY A 62 20.28 -22.64 -0.97
C GLY A 62 19.30 -22.55 0.20
N LYS A 63 18.74 -21.39 0.50
CA LYS A 63 17.78 -21.19 1.59
C LYS A 63 16.34 -21.14 1.06
N PRO A 64 15.36 -21.74 1.76
CA PRO A 64 13.95 -21.63 1.39
C PRO A 64 13.43 -20.21 1.73
N VAL A 65 12.74 -19.59 0.78
CA VAL A 65 12.09 -18.28 0.96
C VAL A 65 10.65 -18.40 0.43
N LYS A 66 9.69 -17.96 1.21
CA LYS A 66 8.30 -17.89 0.73
C LYS A 66 8.09 -16.72 -0.21
N THR A 67 7.31 -16.93 -1.25
CA THR A 67 6.81 -15.86 -2.13
C THR A 67 5.76 -15.04 -1.37
N ARG A 68 6.21 -14.13 -0.49
CA ARG A 68 5.39 -13.28 0.37
C ARG A 68 6.13 -11.98 0.67
N MET A 69 5.40 -10.90 0.87
CA MET A 69 5.98 -9.55 1.04
C MET A 69 7.01 -9.49 2.18
N THR A 70 6.68 -10.04 3.34
CA THR A 70 7.56 -9.96 4.54
C THR A 70 8.87 -10.69 4.31
N GLU A 71 8.83 -11.93 3.79
CA GLU A 71 10.03 -12.72 3.51
C GLU A 71 10.86 -12.14 2.37
N LEU A 72 10.20 -11.54 1.36
CA LEU A 72 10.89 -10.81 0.30
C LEU A 72 11.60 -9.57 0.88
N ALA A 73 10.91 -8.76 1.68
CA ALA A 73 11.48 -7.57 2.31
C ALA A 73 12.69 -7.91 3.20
N GLN A 74 12.58 -8.98 3.99
CA GLN A 74 13.68 -9.47 4.81
C GLN A 74 14.89 -9.88 3.97
N ALA A 75 14.69 -10.67 2.90
CA ALA A 75 15.78 -11.14 2.04
C ALA A 75 16.42 -9.98 1.25
N LEU A 76 15.66 -8.98 0.83
CA LEU A 76 16.19 -7.78 0.19
C LEU A 76 17.00 -6.94 1.18
N GLY A 77 16.54 -6.82 2.43
CA GLY A 77 17.24 -6.10 3.50
C GLY A 77 18.60 -6.70 3.88
N GLU A 78 18.89 -7.95 3.51
CA GLU A 78 20.20 -8.59 3.69
C GLU A 78 21.23 -8.18 2.61
N MET A 79 20.83 -7.38 1.59
CA MET A 79 21.69 -7.02 0.46
C MET A 79 22.51 -5.73 0.67
N ASP A 80 22.49 -5.14 1.87
CA ASP A 80 23.25 -3.92 2.25
C ASP A 80 23.01 -2.73 1.29
N VAL A 81 21.77 -2.54 0.88
CA VAL A 81 21.28 -1.41 0.09
C VAL A 81 19.96 -0.92 0.67
N TRP A 82 19.59 0.31 0.37
CA TRP A 82 18.28 0.82 0.76
C TRP A 82 17.16 0.07 0.05
N VAL A 83 16.17 -0.37 0.81
CA VAL A 83 14.97 -1.05 0.29
C VAL A 83 13.75 -0.26 0.68
N ARG A 84 12.97 0.17 -0.29
CA ARG A 84 11.75 0.94 -0.09
C ARG A 84 10.55 0.21 -0.64
N LEU A 85 9.52 0.01 0.19
CA LEU A 85 8.26 -0.60 -0.22
C LEU A 85 7.28 0.47 -0.70
N HIS A 86 6.71 0.29 -1.89
CA HIS A 86 5.66 1.16 -2.43
C HIS A 86 4.34 0.41 -2.60
N TYR A 87 3.24 1.17 -2.59
CA TYR A 87 1.88 0.67 -2.85
C TYR A 87 1.48 -0.51 -1.96
N VAL A 88 1.56 -0.30 -0.66
CA VAL A 88 1.14 -1.27 0.35
C VAL A 88 -0.32 -1.05 0.70
N TYR A 89 -1.14 -2.08 0.63
CA TYR A 89 -2.54 -2.02 1.06
C TYR A 89 -2.65 -2.33 2.56
N PRO A 90 -3.56 -1.69 3.33
CA PRO A 90 -3.60 -1.80 4.80
C PRO A 90 -4.12 -3.15 5.34
N TYR A 91 -3.61 -4.26 4.83
CA TYR A 91 -3.89 -5.58 5.40
C TYR A 91 -3.24 -5.77 6.77
N PRO A 92 -3.80 -6.64 7.64
CA PRO A 92 -3.21 -6.91 8.95
C PRO A 92 -1.75 -7.38 8.90
N HIS A 93 -1.37 -8.18 7.91
CA HIS A 93 -0.01 -8.71 7.79
C HIS A 93 1.05 -7.65 7.39
N VAL A 94 0.64 -6.43 7.05
CA VAL A 94 1.58 -5.30 6.87
C VAL A 94 2.29 -4.97 8.18
N ASP A 95 1.68 -5.23 9.32
CA ASP A 95 2.29 -5.02 10.63
C ASP A 95 3.62 -5.81 10.78
N GLU A 96 3.78 -6.91 10.04
CA GLU A 96 4.98 -7.76 10.09
C GLU A 96 6.24 -7.10 9.47
N VAL A 97 6.11 -6.07 8.62
CA VAL A 97 7.27 -5.37 8.05
C VAL A 97 7.76 -4.22 8.91
N ILE A 98 6.96 -3.75 9.87
CA ILE A 98 7.34 -2.63 10.75
C ILE A 98 8.57 -2.97 11.62
N PRO A 99 8.68 -4.16 12.23
CA PRO A 99 9.92 -4.56 12.92
C PRO A 99 11.16 -4.54 12.01
N LEU A 100 11.04 -4.93 10.74
CA LEU A 100 12.15 -4.88 9.78
C LEU A 100 12.61 -3.45 9.50
N MET A 101 11.70 -2.48 9.53
CA MET A 101 11.99 -1.06 9.44
C MET A 101 12.72 -0.56 10.69
N ALA A 102 12.24 -0.92 11.88
CA ALA A 102 12.86 -0.57 13.16
C ALA A 102 14.28 -1.16 13.31
N GLU A 103 14.50 -2.35 12.75
CA GLU A 103 15.81 -3.02 12.73
C GLU A 103 16.76 -2.44 11.66
N GLY A 104 16.31 -1.50 10.84
CA GLY A 104 17.10 -0.90 9.75
C GLY A 104 17.33 -1.83 8.54
N LYS A 105 16.62 -2.96 8.44
CA LYS A 105 16.73 -3.90 7.31
C LYS A 105 16.11 -3.32 6.03
N ILE A 106 15.02 -2.58 6.17
CA ILE A 106 14.40 -1.82 5.10
C ILE A 106 14.14 -0.40 5.60
N LEU A 107 13.98 0.55 4.68
CA LEU A 107 13.73 1.94 5.05
C LEU A 107 12.45 2.08 5.86
N PRO A 108 12.44 2.93 6.91
CA PRO A 108 11.26 3.22 7.73
C PRO A 108 10.28 4.12 6.94
N TYR A 109 9.75 3.58 5.87
CA TYR A 109 8.89 4.28 4.93
C TYR A 109 7.74 3.38 4.48
N LEU A 110 6.51 3.83 4.69
CA LEU A 110 5.30 3.12 4.33
C LEU A 110 4.45 3.97 3.37
N ASP A 111 4.34 3.53 2.13
CA ASP A 111 3.46 4.13 1.11
C ASP A 111 2.15 3.34 1.07
N ILE A 112 1.13 3.88 1.76
CA ILE A 112 -0.13 3.20 2.01
C ILE A 112 -1.33 4.11 1.69
N PRO A 113 -1.95 3.96 0.51
CA PRO A 113 -3.06 4.81 0.10
C PRO A 113 -4.34 4.45 0.88
N PHE A 114 -4.71 5.27 1.85
CA PHE A 114 -5.95 5.08 2.61
C PHE A 114 -7.20 5.46 1.81
N GLN A 115 -7.08 6.37 0.88
CA GLN A 115 -8.10 6.89 -0.06
C GLN A 115 -9.11 7.84 0.59
N HIS A 116 -9.62 7.56 1.77
CA HIS A 116 -10.55 8.39 2.55
C HIS A 116 -10.53 7.97 4.02
N ALA A 117 -11.18 8.74 4.91
CA ALA A 117 -11.37 8.40 6.31
C ALA A 117 -12.82 8.00 6.62
N SER A 118 -13.82 8.68 6.02
CA SER A 118 -15.23 8.38 6.23
C SER A 118 -15.57 6.93 5.87
N GLN A 119 -16.17 6.21 6.81
CA GLN A 119 -16.62 4.83 6.59
C GLN A 119 -17.65 4.71 5.47
N LYS A 120 -18.52 5.73 5.34
CA LYS A 120 -19.54 5.80 4.28
C LYS A 120 -18.86 5.85 2.90
N VAL A 121 -17.91 6.75 2.72
CA VAL A 121 -17.17 6.92 1.48
C VAL A 121 -16.30 5.70 1.18
N LEU A 122 -15.57 5.18 2.16
CA LEU A 122 -14.75 3.96 2.00
C LEU A 122 -15.60 2.74 1.61
N LYS A 123 -16.80 2.61 2.16
CA LYS A 123 -17.75 1.55 1.78
C LYS A 123 -18.22 1.73 0.33
N ALA A 124 -18.54 2.94 -0.09
CA ALA A 124 -18.91 3.25 -1.47
C ALA A 124 -17.73 3.01 -2.44
N MET A 125 -16.51 3.26 -2.01
CA MET A 125 -15.27 2.92 -2.74
C MET A 125 -14.97 1.41 -2.77
N LYS A 126 -15.73 0.58 -2.04
CA LYS A 126 -15.42 -0.85 -1.78
C LYS A 126 -14.05 -1.04 -1.14
N ARG A 127 -13.72 -0.21 -0.17
CA ARG A 127 -12.52 -0.31 0.65
C ARG A 127 -12.88 -0.92 2.01
N PRO A 128 -12.21 -2.00 2.47
CA PRO A 128 -12.54 -2.66 3.74
C PRO A 128 -11.95 -1.95 4.98
N ALA A 129 -11.30 -0.82 4.81
CA ALA A 129 -10.65 -0.12 5.92
C ALA A 129 -11.66 0.56 6.85
N ASN A 130 -11.39 0.49 8.15
CA ASN A 130 -12.06 1.23 9.21
C ASN A 130 -11.06 2.28 9.73
N ALA A 131 -11.42 3.57 9.70
CA ALA A 131 -10.53 4.68 10.06
C ALA A 131 -10.00 4.58 11.51
N ASP A 132 -10.85 4.26 12.48
CA ASP A 132 -10.45 4.13 13.89
C ASP A 132 -9.40 3.03 14.08
N ASN A 133 -9.58 1.91 13.40
CA ASN A 133 -8.60 0.81 13.43
C ASN A 133 -7.28 1.23 12.75
N VAL A 134 -7.35 2.03 11.69
CA VAL A 134 -6.17 2.53 10.98
C VAL A 134 -5.37 3.49 11.86
N LEU A 135 -6.02 4.43 12.55
CA LEU A 135 -5.36 5.34 13.51
C LEU A 135 -4.67 4.58 14.64
N ALA A 136 -5.36 3.60 15.23
CA ALA A 136 -4.77 2.76 16.29
C ALA A 136 -3.54 2.00 15.78
N ARG A 137 -3.59 1.47 14.54
CA ARG A 137 -2.44 0.80 13.93
C ARG A 137 -1.27 1.74 13.65
N ILE A 138 -1.54 2.95 13.15
CA ILE A 138 -0.49 3.96 12.92
C ILE A 138 0.23 4.28 14.24
N LYS A 139 -0.51 4.44 15.33
CA LYS A 139 0.07 4.66 16.68
C LYS A 139 0.97 3.49 17.09
N GLN A 140 0.49 2.26 16.95
CA GLN A 140 1.28 1.05 17.23
C GLN A 140 2.53 0.93 16.34
N TRP A 141 2.42 1.24 15.05
CA TRP A 141 3.57 1.22 14.15
C TRP A 141 4.66 2.21 14.57
N ARG A 142 4.27 3.41 15.02
CA ARG A 142 5.22 4.42 15.53
C ARG A 142 5.80 4.07 16.89
N GLU A 143 5.07 3.31 17.73
CA GLU A 143 5.65 2.75 18.95
C GLU A 143 6.79 1.76 18.67
N ILE A 144 6.65 0.94 17.61
CA ILE A 144 7.66 -0.03 17.17
C ILE A 144 8.78 0.65 16.40
N CYS A 145 8.45 1.59 15.51
CA CYS A 145 9.37 2.31 14.63
C CYS A 145 9.10 3.82 14.71
N PRO A 146 9.68 4.55 15.67
CA PRO A 146 9.43 5.99 15.85
C PRO A 146 9.81 6.87 14.65
N GLU A 147 10.75 6.41 13.82
CA GLU A 147 11.20 7.11 12.61
C GLU A 147 10.34 6.81 11.37
N LEU A 148 9.23 6.08 11.54
CA LEU A 148 8.38 5.67 10.43
C LEU A 148 7.77 6.87 9.72
N THR A 149 8.13 7.04 8.46
CA THR A 149 7.53 8.00 7.54
C THR A 149 6.36 7.35 6.82
N ILE A 150 5.18 7.93 6.95
CA ILE A 150 3.96 7.44 6.29
C ILE A 150 3.56 8.40 5.17
N ARG A 151 3.51 7.86 3.95
CA ARG A 151 2.94 8.50 2.78
C ARG A 151 1.56 7.92 2.51
N SER A 152 0.58 8.78 2.25
CA SER A 152 -0.75 8.35 1.86
C SER A 152 -1.31 9.16 0.71
N THR A 153 -2.34 8.61 0.07
CA THR A 153 -3.08 9.24 -1.03
C THR A 153 -4.56 9.18 -0.71
N PHE A 154 -5.24 10.31 -0.98
CA PHE A 154 -6.68 10.47 -0.76
C PHE A 154 -7.39 10.93 -2.03
N ILE A 155 -8.67 10.62 -2.13
CA ILE A 155 -9.57 11.08 -3.17
C ILE A 155 -10.67 11.88 -2.48
N VAL A 156 -10.88 13.12 -2.91
CA VAL A 156 -11.96 14.01 -2.45
C VAL A 156 -12.94 14.28 -3.57
N GLY A 157 -14.15 14.71 -3.24
CA GLY A 157 -15.22 14.92 -4.21
C GLY A 157 -15.77 13.60 -4.77
N PHE A 158 -15.67 12.52 -4.00
CA PHE A 158 -16.22 11.22 -4.39
C PHE A 158 -17.76 11.26 -4.38
N PRO A 159 -18.48 10.63 -5.34
CA PRO A 159 -19.93 10.64 -5.35
C PRO A 159 -20.55 10.24 -4.02
N GLY A 160 -21.44 11.08 -3.49
CA GLY A 160 -22.06 10.92 -2.19
C GLY A 160 -21.26 11.40 -0.99
N GLU A 161 -20.05 11.96 -1.19
CA GLU A 161 -19.27 12.63 -0.14
C GLU A 161 -19.99 13.91 0.30
N THR A 162 -20.10 14.11 1.61
CA THR A 162 -20.66 15.32 2.21
C THR A 162 -19.57 16.17 2.85
N GLU A 163 -19.92 17.38 3.25
CA GLU A 163 -19.00 18.27 4.00
C GLU A 163 -18.54 17.64 5.32
N GLU A 164 -19.43 16.89 5.97
CA GLU A 164 -19.08 16.16 7.21
C GLU A 164 -18.08 15.01 6.91
N ASP A 165 -18.26 14.28 5.81
CA ASP A 165 -17.32 13.24 5.37
C ASP A 165 -15.94 13.84 5.06
N PHE A 166 -15.91 15.03 4.46
CA PHE A 166 -14.68 15.76 4.16
C PHE A 166 -13.99 16.25 5.44
N GLN A 167 -14.75 16.77 6.40
CA GLN A 167 -14.20 17.18 7.70
C GLN A 167 -13.61 15.98 8.46
N GLU A 168 -14.27 14.81 8.44
CA GLU A 168 -13.75 13.57 9.01
C GLU A 168 -12.39 13.19 8.37
N LEU A 169 -12.22 13.43 7.07
CA LEU A 169 -10.94 13.22 6.39
C LEU A 169 -9.85 14.18 6.88
N LEU A 170 -10.17 15.47 7.07
CA LEU A 170 -9.23 16.45 7.59
C LEU A 170 -8.77 16.10 9.01
N ASP A 171 -9.72 15.77 9.87
CA ASP A 171 -9.45 15.37 11.26
C ASP A 171 -8.57 14.10 11.30
N PHE A 172 -8.83 13.14 10.42
CA PHE A 172 -8.01 11.94 10.29
C PHE A 172 -6.57 12.25 9.89
N ILE A 173 -6.37 13.12 8.89
CA ILE A 173 -5.03 13.48 8.41
C ILE A 173 -4.24 14.16 9.52
N GLU A 174 -4.88 15.04 10.30
CA GLU A 174 -4.27 15.73 11.44
C GLU A 174 -3.92 14.73 12.55
N GLU A 175 -4.88 13.89 12.98
CA GLU A 175 -4.65 12.92 14.06
C GLU A 175 -3.64 11.83 13.69
N ALA A 176 -3.62 11.41 12.42
CA ALA A 176 -2.67 10.42 11.92
C ALA A 176 -1.24 10.96 11.77
N GLU A 177 -1.05 12.30 11.82
CA GLU A 177 0.25 12.96 11.64
C GLU A 177 1.02 12.42 10.41
N LEU A 178 0.33 12.37 9.26
CA LEU A 178 0.90 11.82 8.04
C LEU A 178 2.02 12.71 7.48
N ASP A 179 3.17 12.13 7.17
CA ASP A 179 4.36 12.87 6.72
C ASP A 179 4.26 13.37 5.29
N ARG A 180 3.59 12.59 4.43
CA ARG A 180 3.40 12.90 3.02
C ARG A 180 1.97 12.57 2.59
N VAL A 181 1.24 13.57 2.13
CA VAL A 181 -0.14 13.45 1.68
C VAL A 181 -0.27 13.89 0.24
N GLY A 182 -0.77 13.01 -0.62
CA GLY A 182 -1.25 13.32 -1.95
C GLY A 182 -2.78 13.34 -1.94
N CYS A 183 -3.39 14.40 -2.48
CA CYS A 183 -4.84 14.49 -2.62
C CYS A 183 -5.20 14.68 -4.08
N PHE A 184 -6.19 13.91 -4.55
CA PHE A 184 -6.73 14.00 -5.90
C PHE A 184 -8.24 14.25 -5.82
N THR A 185 -8.75 15.12 -6.69
CA THR A 185 -10.19 15.21 -6.91
C THR A 185 -10.67 13.97 -7.66
N TYR A 186 -11.85 13.47 -7.29
CA TYR A 186 -12.47 12.38 -8.05
C TYR A 186 -12.63 12.78 -9.52
N SER A 187 -12.18 11.92 -10.40
CA SER A 187 -12.34 12.08 -11.84
C SER A 187 -13.04 10.84 -12.39
N PRO A 188 -14.18 10.99 -13.07
CA PRO A 188 -14.90 9.88 -13.65
C PRO A 188 -14.07 9.27 -14.79
N VAL A 189 -13.60 8.03 -14.58
CA VAL A 189 -12.87 7.25 -15.59
C VAL A 189 -13.85 6.30 -16.26
N GLU A 190 -13.84 6.26 -17.60
CA GLU A 190 -14.71 5.35 -18.36
C GLU A 190 -14.56 3.90 -17.89
N GLY A 191 -15.68 3.24 -17.60
CA GLY A 191 -15.74 1.88 -17.10
C GLY A 191 -15.58 1.72 -15.58
N ALA A 192 -15.34 2.81 -14.83
CA ALA A 192 -15.34 2.77 -13.37
C ALA A 192 -16.78 2.78 -12.83
N THR A 193 -17.10 1.82 -11.95
CA THR A 193 -18.47 1.67 -11.42
C THR A 193 -18.90 2.83 -10.51
N ALA A 194 -17.97 3.60 -9.99
CA ALA A 194 -18.27 4.80 -9.20
C ALA A 194 -19.02 5.89 -10.01
N ASN A 195 -18.90 5.87 -11.33
CA ASN A 195 -19.60 6.82 -12.20
C ASN A 195 -21.14 6.65 -12.16
N GLU A 196 -21.62 5.50 -11.70
CA GLU A 196 -23.03 5.16 -11.57
C GLU A 196 -23.60 5.49 -10.18
N LEU A 197 -22.74 5.95 -9.24
CA LEU A 197 -23.18 6.31 -7.90
C LEU A 197 -23.97 7.62 -7.93
N PRO A 198 -25.00 7.75 -7.05
CA PRO A 198 -25.77 8.98 -6.92
C PRO A 198 -24.96 10.11 -6.27
N ASP A 199 -25.53 11.31 -6.32
CA ASP A 199 -25.08 12.49 -5.60
C ASP A 199 -23.63 12.88 -5.95
N PRO A 200 -23.34 13.20 -7.24
CA PRO A 200 -22.01 13.70 -7.61
C PRO A 200 -21.74 15.03 -6.91
N VAL A 201 -20.51 15.19 -6.41
CA VAL A 201 -20.08 16.47 -5.81
C VAL A 201 -19.86 17.48 -6.94
N PRO A 202 -20.43 18.71 -6.84
CA PRO A 202 -20.18 19.77 -7.80
C PRO A 202 -18.69 20.11 -7.94
N ALA A 203 -18.31 20.62 -9.09
CA ALA A 203 -16.90 20.93 -9.40
C ALA A 203 -16.46 22.34 -8.95
N ASP A 204 -17.34 23.13 -8.34
CA ASP A 204 -17.12 24.55 -7.97
C ASP A 204 -16.63 24.72 -6.53
#